data_6eb4b9ebc5ef9452bffa60c3951c9959
#
_entry.id   6eb4b9ebc5ef9452bffa60c3951c9959
#
_cell.length_a   1.000
_cell.length_b   1.000
_cell.length_c   1.000
_cell.angle_alpha   90.00
_cell.angle_beta   90.00
_cell.angle_gamma   90.00
#
_symmetry.space_group_name_H-M   'P 1'
#
loop_
_entity.id
_entity.type
_entity.pdbx_description
1 polymer ?
#
loop_
_entity_poly.entity_id
_entity_poly.type
_entity_poly.pdbx_seq_one_letter_code
_entity_poly.pdbx_strand_id
1 'polypeptide(L)' 'MTFIIHFKDGHREIYSNRYDEDVEHERDAAWDDVYATFPNADYIEEF' A
#
# COMPACT_ATOMS: atom_id res chain seq x y z
N MET A 1 4.82 5.69 -4.51
CA MET A 1 4.63 5.59 -3.06
C MET A 1 5.07 4.24 -2.55
N THR A 2 5.48 4.16 -1.31
CA THR A 2 5.94 2.91 -0.68
C THR A 2 5.06 2.60 0.51
N PHE A 3 4.73 1.32 0.68
CA PHE A 3 3.81 0.83 1.72
C PHE A 3 4.42 -0.35 2.45
N ILE A 4 4.04 -0.51 3.71
CA ILE A 4 4.32 -1.70 4.50
C ILE A 4 3.01 -2.44 4.68
N ILE A 5 2.95 -3.68 4.21
CA ILE A 5 1.76 -4.52 4.27
C ILE A 5 1.92 -5.48 5.44
N HIS A 6 1.01 -5.42 6.41
CA HIS A 6 1.01 -6.28 7.59
C HIS A 6 -0.02 -7.38 7.43
N PHE A 7 0.36 -8.60 7.74
CA PHE A 7 -0.51 -9.79 7.65
C PHE A 7 -0.81 -10.32 9.04
N LYS A 8 -1.91 -11.05 9.17
CA LYS A 8 -2.38 -11.56 10.46
C LYS A 8 -1.45 -12.57 11.11
N ASP A 9 -0.62 -13.24 10.32
CA ASP A 9 0.37 -14.20 10.83
C ASP A 9 1.62 -13.52 11.40
N GLY A 10 1.69 -12.19 11.33
CA GLY A 10 2.80 -11.42 11.87
C GLY A 10 3.87 -11.06 10.86
N HIS A 11 3.84 -11.61 9.64
CA HIS A 11 4.83 -11.20 8.64
C HIS A 11 4.40 -9.90 7.96
N ARG A 12 5.35 -9.25 7.30
CA ARG A 12 5.11 -8.01 6.56
C ARG A 12 5.91 -7.99 5.29
N GLU A 13 5.42 -7.23 4.31
CA GLU A 13 6.08 -7.04 3.03
C GLU A 13 6.15 -5.55 2.70
N ILE A 14 7.16 -5.17 1.94
CA ILE A 14 7.31 -3.81 1.41
C ILE A 14 6.85 -3.81 -0.03
N TYR A 15 5.99 -2.86 -0.38
CA TYR A 15 5.47 -2.70 -1.73
C TYR A 15 5.60 -1.24 -2.17
N SER A 16 6.07 -1.04 -3.39
CA SER A 16 6.19 0.30 -3.96
C SER A 16 5.48 0.38 -5.30
N ASN A 17 4.85 1.52 -5.55
CA ASN A 17 4.31 1.85 -6.87
C ASN A 17 4.83 3.23 -7.27
N ARG A 18 4.52 3.65 -8.50
CA ARG A 18 5.09 4.86 -9.10
C ARG A 18 4.19 6.08 -9.00
N TYR A 19 3.14 6.03 -8.21
CA TYR A 19 2.27 7.18 -8.03
C TYR A 19 2.97 8.28 -7.22
N ASP A 20 2.63 9.54 -7.54
CA ASP A 20 3.22 10.70 -6.88
C ASP A 20 2.43 11.03 -5.61
N GLU A 21 3.08 10.94 -4.45
CA GLU A 21 2.43 11.21 -3.17
C GLU A 21 2.03 12.68 -2.99
N ASP A 22 2.62 13.60 -3.78
CA ASP A 22 2.30 15.02 -3.72
C ASP A 22 1.08 15.40 -4.55
N VAL A 23 0.53 14.50 -5.33
CA VAL A 23 -0.65 14.70 -6.17
C VAL A 23 -1.81 13.92 -5.60
N GLU A 24 -2.87 14.62 -5.17
CA GLU A 24 -3.98 14.04 -4.42
C GLU A 24 -4.62 12.85 -5.13
N HIS A 25 -4.97 12.99 -6.41
CA HIS A 25 -5.63 11.90 -7.15
C HIS A 25 -4.68 10.71 -7.37
N GLU A 26 -3.38 10.95 -7.41
CA GLU A 26 -2.39 9.86 -7.50
C GLU A 26 -2.22 9.14 -6.17
N ARG A 27 -2.33 9.86 -5.05
CA ARG A 27 -2.34 9.21 -3.73
C ARG A 27 -3.52 8.25 -3.61
N ASP A 28 -4.70 8.66 -4.04
CA ASP A 28 -5.88 7.81 -4.04
C ASP A 28 -5.68 6.58 -4.92
N ALA A 29 -5.13 6.76 -6.12
CA ALA A 29 -4.83 5.66 -7.03
C ALA A 29 -3.78 4.71 -6.44
N ALA A 30 -2.77 5.23 -5.74
CA ALA A 30 -1.74 4.43 -5.10
C ALA A 30 -2.32 3.51 -4.02
N TRP A 31 -3.24 4.03 -3.19
CA TRP A 31 -3.92 3.25 -2.17
C TRP A 31 -4.84 2.20 -2.78
N ASP A 32 -5.58 2.55 -3.84
CA ASP A 32 -6.42 1.59 -4.56
C ASP A 32 -5.57 0.44 -5.14
N ASP A 33 -4.41 0.77 -5.68
CA ASP A 33 -3.48 -0.23 -6.23
C ASP A 33 -3.00 -1.20 -5.15
N VAL A 34 -2.58 -0.69 -4.00
CA VAL A 34 -2.06 -1.54 -2.93
C VAL A 34 -3.16 -2.42 -2.33
N TYR A 35 -4.38 -1.91 -2.17
CA TYR A 35 -5.50 -2.72 -1.68
C TYR A 35 -5.88 -3.81 -2.67
N ALA A 36 -5.83 -3.52 -3.96
CA ALA A 36 -6.13 -4.52 -5.00
C ALA A 36 -5.05 -5.60 -5.06
N THR A 37 -3.78 -5.23 -4.81
CA THR A 37 -2.67 -6.15 -4.86
C THR A 37 -2.61 -7.07 -3.63
N PHE A 38 -3.03 -6.56 -2.47
CA PHE A 38 -2.97 -7.30 -1.20
C PHE A 38 -4.35 -7.37 -0.52
N PRO A 39 -5.29 -8.09 -1.11
CA PRO A 39 -6.66 -8.16 -0.54
C PRO A 39 -6.73 -8.87 0.81
N ASN A 40 -5.71 -9.65 1.16
CA ASN A 40 -5.65 -10.41 2.41
C ASN A 40 -4.83 -9.72 3.50
N ALA A 41 -4.40 -8.49 3.28
CA ALA A 41 -3.65 -7.74 4.28
C ALA A 41 -4.50 -7.48 5.53
N ASP A 42 -3.87 -7.55 6.69
CA ASP A 42 -4.51 -7.16 7.95
C ASP A 42 -4.67 -5.63 7.99
N TYR A 43 -3.57 -4.93 7.78
CA TYR A 43 -3.59 -3.47 7.61
C TYR A 43 -2.36 -3.03 6.82
N ILE A 44 -2.42 -1.82 6.29
CA ILE A 44 -1.38 -1.27 5.42
C ILE A 44 -0.97 0.10 5.94
N GLU A 45 0.34 0.31 6.06
CA GLU A 45 0.92 1.59 6.45
C GLU A 45 1.64 2.21 5.27
N GLU A 46 1.62 3.54 5.20
CA GLU A 46 2.47 4.28 4.28
C GLU A 46 3.86 4.40 4.89
N PHE A 47 4.86 4.05 4.11
CA PHE A 47 6.26 4.11 4.55
C PHE A 47 6.79 5.54 4.57
#